data_3e22dd87eba574ee6bd020c41da2816e
#
_entry.id   3e22dd87eba574ee6bd020c41da2816e
#
_cell.length_a   1.000
_cell.length_b   1.000
_cell.length_c   1.000
_cell.angle_alpha   90.00
_cell.angle_beta   90.00
_cell.angle_gamma   90.00
#
_symmetry.space_group_name_H-M   'P 1'
#
loop_
_entity.id
_entity.type
_entity.pdbx_description
1 polymer ?
#
loop_
_entity_poly.entity_id
_entity_poly.type
_entity_poly.pdbx_seq_one_letter_code
_entity_poly.pdbx_strand_id
1 'polypeptide(L)'
;MPRTSDPDPLLLDTHVWLWLVAGSADLSTEARRAIDEAAAAGTLRIAAISLWEIALLASRGRIVLGKSIGPWLEEALADPGPAIDPLSPQIAVESYALPDVFHRDPADRLIVATARVANAKLMTRDQRILDYAARGHLTAIAA
;
A
#
# COMPACT_ATOMS: atom_id res chain seq x y z
N MET A 1 -25.45 -16.93 -9.64
CA MET A 1 -25.71 -15.49 -9.70
C MET A 1 -24.42 -14.71 -9.61
N PRO A 2 -24.02 -14.07 -10.67
CA PRO A 2 -22.84 -13.25 -10.58
C PRO A 2 -23.10 -12.12 -9.61
N ARG A 3 -22.24 -12.02 -8.63
CA ARG A 3 -22.31 -10.90 -7.70
C ARG A 3 -21.94 -9.63 -8.45
N THR A 4 -22.68 -8.56 -8.18
CA THR A 4 -22.15 -7.25 -8.47
C THR A 4 -20.77 -7.23 -7.83
N SER A 5 -19.75 -7.01 -8.65
CA SER A 5 -18.38 -6.99 -8.17
C SER A 5 -18.25 -5.99 -7.03
N ASP A 6 -17.88 -6.49 -5.85
CA ASP A 6 -17.35 -5.59 -4.83
C ASP A 6 -16.17 -4.85 -5.44
N PRO A 7 -15.99 -3.55 -5.14
CA PRO A 7 -14.85 -2.84 -5.65
C PRO A 7 -13.57 -3.55 -5.21
N ASP A 8 -12.60 -3.67 -6.14
CA ASP A 8 -11.31 -4.25 -5.82
C ASP A 8 -10.67 -3.52 -4.64
N PRO A 9 -10.01 -4.24 -3.72
CA PRO A 9 -9.27 -3.59 -2.67
C PRO A 9 -8.24 -2.61 -3.24
N LEU A 10 -8.08 -1.48 -2.59
CA LEU A 10 -7.04 -0.50 -2.90
C LEU A 10 -5.94 -0.59 -1.84
N LEU A 11 -4.77 -1.06 -2.25
CA LEU A 11 -3.59 -1.16 -1.40
C LEU A 11 -2.71 0.07 -1.61
N LEU A 12 -2.34 0.74 -0.53
CA LEU A 12 -1.47 1.90 -0.59
C LEU A 12 -0.01 1.49 -0.38
N ASP A 13 0.88 1.95 -1.25
CA ASP A 13 2.30 1.90 -0.99
C ASP A 13 2.63 2.75 0.24
N THR A 14 3.70 2.44 0.93
CA THR A 14 4.06 3.08 2.20
C THR A 14 4.10 4.61 2.11
N HIS A 15 4.76 5.16 1.09
CA HIS A 15 4.85 6.61 0.92
C HIS A 15 3.51 7.27 0.60
N VAL A 16 2.65 6.58 -0.14
CA VAL A 16 1.30 7.07 -0.43
C VAL A 16 0.50 7.20 0.86
N TRP A 17 0.60 6.22 1.74
CA TRP A 17 -0.05 6.28 3.05
C TRP A 17 0.48 7.44 3.91
N LEU A 18 1.81 7.62 3.93
CA LEU A 18 2.42 8.76 4.63
C LEU A 18 1.89 10.09 4.10
N TRP A 19 1.80 10.25 2.79
CA TRP A 19 1.28 11.48 2.19
C TRP A 19 -0.19 11.69 2.54
N LEU A 20 -0.97 10.63 2.56
CA LEU A 20 -2.38 10.71 2.93
C LEU A 20 -2.55 11.23 4.36
N VAL A 21 -1.83 10.63 5.31
CA VAL A 21 -1.93 11.01 6.74
C VAL A 21 -1.41 12.43 6.96
N ALA A 22 -0.35 12.81 6.25
CA ALA A 22 0.23 14.16 6.35
C ALA A 22 -0.59 15.23 5.62
N GLY A 23 -1.59 14.85 4.84
CA GLY A 23 -2.34 15.81 4.01
C GLY A 23 -1.47 16.43 2.92
N SER A 24 -0.49 15.69 2.41
CA SER A 24 0.50 16.19 1.46
C SER A 24 -0.09 16.54 0.12
N ALA A 25 0.37 17.64 -0.47
CA ALA A 25 0.05 18.01 -1.85
C ALA A 25 0.68 17.09 -2.89
N ASP A 26 1.58 16.20 -2.48
CA ASP A 26 2.14 15.18 -3.36
C ASP A 26 1.09 14.17 -3.86
N LEU A 27 0.00 13.99 -3.11
CA LEU A 27 -1.15 13.22 -3.60
C LEU A 27 -2.00 14.06 -4.55
N SER A 28 -2.25 13.52 -5.75
CA SER A 28 -3.15 14.17 -6.70
C SER A 28 -4.60 14.16 -6.18
N THR A 29 -5.42 15.03 -6.74
CA THR A 29 -6.86 15.07 -6.42
C THR A 29 -7.53 13.75 -6.79
N GLU A 30 -7.14 13.16 -7.91
CA GLU A 30 -7.67 11.88 -8.37
C GLU A 30 -7.29 10.74 -7.43
N ALA A 31 -6.03 10.73 -6.95
CA ALA A 31 -5.59 9.75 -5.97
C ALA A 31 -6.39 9.87 -4.67
N ARG A 32 -6.58 11.08 -4.17
CA ARG A 32 -7.40 11.31 -2.95
C ARG A 32 -8.82 10.82 -3.12
N ARG A 33 -9.42 11.08 -4.28
CA ARG A 33 -10.79 10.62 -4.56
C ARG A 33 -10.87 9.10 -4.53
N ALA A 34 -9.92 8.41 -5.18
CA ALA A 34 -9.88 6.94 -5.17
C ALA A 34 -9.71 6.39 -3.76
N ILE A 35 -8.86 7.02 -2.94
CA ILE A 35 -8.65 6.62 -1.55
C ILE A 35 -9.94 6.83 -0.73
N ASP A 36 -10.58 7.99 -0.87
CA ASP A 36 -11.82 8.28 -0.13
C ASP A 36 -12.93 7.31 -0.50
N GLU A 37 -13.06 6.96 -1.77
CA GLU A 37 -14.03 5.96 -2.24
C GLU A 37 -13.75 4.59 -1.65
N ALA A 38 -12.49 4.17 -1.63
CA ALA A 38 -12.08 2.89 -1.05
C ALA A 38 -12.32 2.87 0.46
N ALA A 39 -12.00 3.96 1.16
CA ALA A 39 -12.25 4.06 2.60
C ALA A 39 -13.75 3.96 2.91
N ALA A 40 -14.57 4.67 2.15
CA ALA A 40 -16.04 4.62 2.33
C ALA A 40 -16.60 3.23 2.02
N ALA A 41 -16.04 2.52 1.07
CA ALA A 41 -16.45 1.15 0.72
C ALA A 41 -15.86 0.08 1.64
N GLY A 42 -14.94 0.44 2.54
CA GLY A 42 -14.28 -0.51 3.43
C GLY A 42 -13.23 -1.37 2.72
N THR A 43 -12.70 -0.91 1.58
CA THR A 43 -11.74 -1.67 0.76
C THR A 43 -10.33 -1.08 0.76
N LEU A 44 -10.09 -0.06 1.57
CA LEU A 44 -8.76 0.53 1.69
C LEU A 44 -7.85 -0.37 2.52
N ARG A 45 -6.64 -0.66 2.02
CA ARG A 45 -5.70 -1.61 2.63
C ARG A 45 -4.30 -1.04 2.74
N ILE A 46 -3.57 -1.57 3.69
CA ILE A 46 -2.14 -1.35 3.85
C ILE A 46 -1.48 -2.71 4.12
N ALA A 47 -0.33 -2.96 3.52
CA ALA A 47 0.42 -4.19 3.79
C ALA A 47 1.06 -4.11 5.17
N ALA A 48 1.11 -5.23 5.89
CA ALA A 48 1.72 -5.29 7.21
C ALA A 48 3.16 -4.78 7.22
N ILE A 49 3.93 -5.02 6.15
CA ILE A 49 5.32 -4.56 6.05
C ILE A 49 5.43 -3.02 6.08
N SER A 50 4.40 -2.30 5.63
CA SER A 50 4.43 -0.84 5.65
C SER A 50 4.49 -0.27 7.07
N LEU A 51 3.91 -0.97 8.05
CA LEU A 51 4.03 -0.57 9.46
C LEU A 51 5.49 -0.60 9.90
N TRP A 52 6.19 -1.66 9.53
CA TRP A 52 7.60 -1.81 9.84
C TRP A 52 8.45 -0.78 9.10
N GLU A 53 8.17 -0.52 7.83
CA GLU A 53 8.90 0.48 7.05
C GLU A 53 8.78 1.88 7.67
N ILE A 54 7.60 2.28 8.09
CA ILE A 54 7.39 3.59 8.72
C ILE A 54 8.17 3.67 10.02
N ALA A 55 8.12 2.63 10.85
CA ALA A 55 8.88 2.58 12.08
C ALA A 55 10.39 2.68 11.83
N LEU A 56 10.87 1.99 10.80
CA LEU A 56 12.27 2.05 10.40
C LEU A 56 12.69 3.45 9.93
N LEU A 57 11.89 4.05 9.06
CA LEU A 57 12.17 5.40 8.53
C LEU A 57 12.16 6.44 9.66
N ALA A 58 11.20 6.35 10.58
CA ALA A 58 11.13 7.24 11.74
C ALA A 58 12.34 7.06 12.65
N SER A 59 12.76 5.82 12.93
CA SER A 59 13.90 5.53 13.79
C SER A 59 15.22 6.04 13.21
N ARG A 60 15.31 6.13 11.89
CA ARG A 60 16.50 6.65 11.17
C ARG A 60 16.42 8.14 10.88
N GLY A 61 15.40 8.83 11.37
CA GLY A 61 15.22 10.26 11.14
C GLY A 61 14.92 10.63 9.69
N ARG A 62 14.51 9.67 8.88
CA ARG A 62 14.22 9.90 7.45
C ARG A 62 12.83 10.50 7.21
N ILE A 63 11.94 10.37 8.19
CA ILE A 63 10.61 10.99 8.19
C ILE A 63 10.36 11.60 9.56
N VAL A 64 9.57 12.67 9.59
CA VAL A 64 9.14 13.33 10.81
C VAL A 64 7.64 13.18 10.92
N LEU A 65 7.19 12.50 11.98
CA LEU A 65 5.77 12.18 12.17
C LEU A 65 5.04 13.19 13.07
N GLY A 66 5.77 14.06 13.77
CA GLY A 66 5.19 15.00 14.71
C GLY A 66 4.79 14.41 16.06
N LYS A 67 4.86 13.10 16.22
CA LYS A 67 4.61 12.37 17.46
C LYS A 67 5.34 11.03 17.41
N SER A 68 5.38 10.31 18.52
CA SER A 68 6.00 8.99 18.56
C SER A 68 5.25 8.00 17.69
N ILE A 69 5.97 6.96 17.23
CA ILE A 69 5.47 6.02 16.22
C ILE A 69 4.24 5.23 16.66
N GLY A 70 4.16 4.82 17.93
CA GLY A 70 3.00 4.06 18.43
C GLY A 70 1.69 4.83 18.29
N PRO A 71 1.56 6.01 18.91
CA PRO A 71 0.37 6.86 18.75
C PRO A 71 0.10 7.25 17.29
N TRP A 72 1.16 7.50 16.50
CA TRP A 72 0.99 7.82 15.08
C TRP A 72 0.30 6.68 14.33
N LEU A 73 0.76 5.44 14.54
CA LEU A 73 0.15 4.27 13.90
C LEU A 73 -1.29 4.06 14.35
N GLU A 74 -1.59 4.23 15.63
CA GLU A 74 -2.95 4.12 16.14
C GLU A 74 -3.89 5.10 15.44
N GLU A 75 -3.49 6.35 15.30
CA GLU A 75 -4.30 7.36 14.62
C GLU A 75 -4.42 7.08 13.13
N ALA A 76 -3.33 6.69 12.48
CA ALA A 76 -3.30 6.43 11.04
C ALA A 76 -4.16 5.22 10.65
N LEU A 77 -4.36 4.28 11.57
CA LEU A 77 -5.17 3.08 11.37
C LEU A 77 -6.59 3.22 11.93
N ALA A 78 -6.90 4.32 12.62
CA ALA A 78 -8.22 4.53 13.21
C ALA A 78 -9.29 4.66 12.11
N ASP A 79 -10.48 4.16 12.41
CA ASP A 79 -11.62 4.23 11.49
C ASP A 79 -12.10 5.68 11.30
N PRO A 80 -12.35 6.15 10.06
CA PRO A 80 -12.11 5.45 8.80
C PRO A 80 -10.62 5.43 8.43
N GLY A 81 -10.08 4.24 8.25
CA GLY A 81 -8.68 4.06 7.90
C GLY A 81 -8.47 2.74 7.16
N PRO A 82 -7.25 2.46 6.72
CA PRO A 82 -6.97 1.23 6.02
C PRO A 82 -7.01 0.02 6.95
N ALA A 83 -7.50 -1.11 6.44
CA ALA A 83 -7.31 -2.40 7.09
C ALA A 83 -5.91 -2.94 6.74
N ILE A 84 -5.32 -3.68 7.67
CA ILE A 84 -4.01 -4.28 7.47
C ILE A 84 -4.17 -5.62 6.77
N ASP A 85 -3.46 -5.81 5.64
CA ASP A 85 -3.27 -7.13 5.06
C ASP A 85 -2.09 -7.80 5.76
N PRO A 86 -2.31 -8.91 6.49
CA PRO A 86 -1.24 -9.55 7.23
C PRO A 86 -0.24 -10.22 6.30
N LEU A 87 0.98 -10.40 6.79
CA LEU A 87 1.98 -11.20 6.09
C LEU A 87 1.61 -12.68 6.25
N SER A 88 0.91 -13.20 5.25
CA SER A 88 0.52 -14.61 5.21
C SER A 88 1.65 -15.48 4.65
N PRO A 89 1.62 -16.81 4.88
CA PRO A 89 2.55 -17.72 4.20
C PRO A 89 2.51 -17.58 2.69
N GLN A 90 1.32 -17.42 2.11
CA GLN A 90 1.15 -17.25 0.68
C GLN A 90 1.85 -16.00 0.17
N ILE A 91 1.73 -14.87 0.86
CA ILE A 91 2.40 -13.62 0.49
C ILE A 91 3.91 -13.77 0.61
N ALA A 92 4.38 -14.40 1.68
CA ALA A 92 5.81 -14.64 1.87
C ALA A 92 6.41 -15.45 0.71
N VAL A 93 5.73 -16.52 0.32
CA VAL A 93 6.17 -17.34 -0.81
C VAL A 93 6.13 -16.53 -2.11
N GLU A 94 5.03 -15.83 -2.39
CA GLU A 94 4.87 -15.03 -3.61
C GLU A 94 5.95 -13.97 -3.72
N SER A 95 6.40 -13.37 -2.63
CA SER A 95 7.40 -12.30 -2.65
C SER A 95 8.73 -12.74 -3.28
N TYR A 96 9.05 -14.03 -3.24
CA TYR A 96 10.24 -14.60 -3.86
C TYR A 96 9.92 -15.40 -5.13
N ALA A 97 8.67 -15.50 -5.51
CA ALA A 97 8.21 -16.17 -6.72
C ALA A 97 7.62 -15.18 -7.74
N LEU A 98 7.87 -13.89 -7.58
CA LEU A 98 7.37 -12.87 -8.51
C LEU A 98 7.86 -13.17 -9.92
N PRO A 99 6.96 -13.15 -10.93
CA PRO A 99 7.35 -13.42 -12.29
C PRO A 99 8.28 -12.34 -12.84
N ASP A 100 9.10 -12.70 -13.84
CA ASP A 100 10.00 -11.78 -14.49
C ASP A 100 11.01 -11.16 -13.52
N VAL A 101 11.66 -10.09 -13.90
CA VAL A 101 12.64 -9.40 -13.07
C VAL A 101 11.98 -8.28 -12.30
N PHE A 102 12.04 -8.36 -10.99
CA PHE A 102 11.67 -7.27 -10.09
C PHE A 102 12.83 -7.01 -9.14
N HIS A 103 13.02 -5.74 -8.72
CA HIS A 103 14.17 -5.36 -7.91
C HIS A 103 14.18 -6.03 -6.53
N ARG A 104 15.31 -5.95 -5.83
CA ARG A 104 15.59 -6.77 -4.65
C ARG A 104 15.04 -6.23 -3.34
N ASP A 105 14.53 -5.02 -3.29
CA ASP A 105 14.06 -4.43 -2.04
C ASP A 105 12.99 -5.32 -1.40
N PRO A 106 13.24 -5.88 -0.19
CA PRO A 106 12.30 -6.84 0.40
C PRO A 106 10.93 -6.25 0.70
N ALA A 107 10.88 -5.00 1.13
CA ALA A 107 9.61 -4.35 1.45
C ALA A 107 8.76 -4.18 0.19
N ASP A 108 9.36 -3.72 -0.90
CA ASP A 108 8.65 -3.56 -2.18
C ASP A 108 8.19 -4.91 -2.73
N ARG A 109 9.01 -5.95 -2.61
CA ARG A 109 8.61 -7.29 -3.02
C ARG A 109 7.40 -7.79 -2.24
N LEU A 110 7.37 -7.54 -0.94
CA LEU A 110 6.25 -7.92 -0.08
C LEU A 110 4.98 -7.13 -0.40
N ILE A 111 5.10 -5.84 -0.68
CA ILE A 111 3.95 -5.01 -1.07
C ILE A 111 3.37 -5.49 -2.41
N VAL A 112 4.23 -5.73 -3.40
CA VAL A 112 3.79 -6.25 -4.71
C VAL A 112 3.15 -7.63 -4.55
N ALA A 113 3.76 -8.51 -3.77
CA ALA A 113 3.19 -9.83 -3.49
C ALA A 113 1.82 -9.73 -2.81
N THR A 114 1.67 -8.82 -1.86
CA THR A 114 0.39 -8.57 -1.19
C THR A 114 -0.68 -8.16 -2.20
N ALA A 115 -0.36 -7.23 -3.09
CA ALA A 115 -1.30 -6.79 -4.14
C ALA A 115 -1.71 -7.95 -5.04
N ARG A 116 -0.77 -8.79 -5.45
CA ARG A 116 -1.04 -9.94 -6.32
C ARG A 116 -1.92 -10.97 -5.63
N VAL A 117 -1.58 -11.36 -4.41
CA VAL A 117 -2.33 -12.38 -3.64
C VAL A 117 -3.73 -11.88 -3.29
N ALA A 118 -3.86 -10.62 -2.88
CA ALA A 118 -5.15 -10.03 -2.52
C ALA A 118 -5.97 -9.58 -3.74
N ASN A 119 -5.41 -9.67 -4.93
CA ASN A 119 -6.02 -9.12 -6.15
C ASN A 119 -6.41 -7.65 -5.98
N ALA A 120 -5.53 -6.89 -5.38
CA ALA A 120 -5.73 -5.48 -5.09
C ALA A 120 -5.07 -4.59 -6.15
N LYS A 121 -5.63 -3.40 -6.34
CA LYS A 121 -4.94 -2.35 -7.07
C LYS A 121 -3.92 -1.71 -6.14
N LEU A 122 -2.68 -1.56 -6.57
CA LEU A 122 -1.63 -0.92 -5.79
C LEU A 122 -1.46 0.53 -6.22
N MET A 123 -1.69 1.45 -5.30
CA MET A 123 -1.43 2.87 -5.55
C MET A 123 0.00 3.20 -5.12
N THR A 124 0.79 3.69 -6.06
CA THR A 124 2.21 3.94 -5.84
C THR A 124 2.70 5.11 -6.69
N ARG A 125 3.81 5.70 -6.30
CA ARG A 125 4.57 6.64 -7.13
C ARG A 125 5.90 6.03 -7.59
N ASP A 126 6.23 4.82 -7.15
CA ASP A 126 7.48 4.15 -7.51
C ASP A 126 7.43 3.70 -8.97
N GLN A 127 8.30 4.27 -9.80
CA GLN A 127 8.33 3.99 -11.23
C GLN A 127 8.66 2.52 -11.52
N ARG A 128 9.46 1.87 -10.69
CA ARG A 128 9.81 0.45 -10.87
C ARG A 128 8.57 -0.44 -10.71
N ILE A 129 7.70 -0.10 -9.78
CA ILE A 129 6.44 -0.82 -9.58
C ILE A 129 5.48 -0.53 -10.72
N LEU A 130 5.36 0.73 -11.14
CA LEU A 130 4.52 1.11 -12.27
C LEU A 130 4.96 0.42 -13.57
N ASP A 131 6.27 0.34 -13.81
CA ASP A 131 6.82 -0.35 -14.98
C ASP A 131 6.53 -1.86 -14.91
N TYR A 132 6.64 -2.45 -13.73
CA TYR A 132 6.34 -3.87 -13.51
C TYR A 132 4.86 -4.14 -13.79
N ALA A 133 3.97 -3.26 -13.35
CA ALA A 133 2.54 -3.34 -13.64
C ALA A 133 2.27 -3.20 -15.14
N ALA A 134 3.00 -2.32 -15.83
CA ALA A 134 2.86 -2.14 -17.28
C ALA A 134 3.21 -3.41 -18.06
N ARG A 135 4.04 -4.29 -17.48
CA ARG A 135 4.35 -5.60 -18.05
C ARG A 135 3.28 -6.66 -17.73
N GLY A 136 2.20 -6.29 -17.07
CA GLY A 136 1.05 -7.16 -16.81
C GLY A 136 1.13 -7.99 -15.52
N HIS A 137 2.07 -7.69 -14.62
CA HIS A 137 2.28 -8.51 -13.44
C HIS A 137 1.43 -8.16 -12.22
N LEU A 138 0.86 -6.96 -12.19
CA LEU A 138 -0.12 -6.52 -11.20
C LEU A 138 -0.90 -5.34 -11.77
N THR A 139 -1.97 -4.93 -11.08
CA THR A 139 -2.68 -3.70 -11.38
C THR A 139 -2.15 -2.61 -10.45
N ALA A 140 -1.58 -1.55 -11.02
CA ALA A 140 -1.09 -0.41 -10.25
C ALA A 140 -1.63 0.88 -10.82
N ILE A 141 -1.82 1.87 -9.96
CA ILE A 141 -2.23 3.22 -10.34
C ILE A 141 -1.29 4.23 -9.72
N ALA A 142 -1.01 5.29 -10.46
CA ALA A 142 -0.14 6.36 -9.97
C ALA A 142 -0.86 7.22 -8.92
N ALA A 143 -0.12 7.57 -7.88
CA ALA A 143 -0.64 8.43 -6.83
C ALA A 143 -0.66 9.91 -7.23
#